data_e97cc433d36146bf13b756606e900d88
#
_entry.id   e97cc433d36146bf13b756606e900d88
#
_cell.length_a   1.000
_cell.length_b   1.000
_cell.length_c   1.000
_cell.angle_alpha   90.00
_cell.angle_beta   90.00
_cell.angle_gamma   90.00
#
_symmetry.space_group_name_H-M   'P 1'
#
loop_
_entity.id
_entity.type
_entity.pdbx_description
1 polymer ?
#
loop_
_entity_poly.entity_id
_entity_poly.type
_entity_poly.pdbx_seq_one_letter_code
_entity_poly.pdbx_strand_id
1 'polypeptide(L)'
;MKMIKVKNLTFSYGKDKQALHGLNFSVADGEIFGFLGPNGSGKSTTQKILTGILKGHGGEVSLFEKDLRTAQTQEFFQQIGVLFEFPYLYANLSAVDNLNYFASFYPKEQLRDVKELLEELEFKKDFLNKPVSSYSKGMRQRVSMARALISNPKLLFLDEPTSGLDPAGAVLFRKIIEEERQKGTTVFLTTHNMLDADLLCDRVAFITNGNIVALDTPQNLKEKNSNHRIAVSYLYQGKRKEQTIEAPELKAGIPFAYDEIISIHSQEPTLEDVFIQYTGRGLS
;
A
#
# COMPACT_ATOMS: atom_id res chain seq x y z
N MET A 1 17.33 -4.14 11.13
CA MET A 1 16.67 -5.44 11.40
C MET A 1 15.71 -5.76 10.27
N LYS A 2 15.38 -7.02 9.96
CA LYS A 2 14.36 -7.35 8.96
C LYS A 2 13.07 -7.70 9.68
N MET A 3 12.04 -6.89 9.49
CA MET A 3 10.71 -7.10 10.07
C MET A 3 10.00 -8.30 9.41
N ILE A 4 10.09 -8.38 8.07
CA ILE A 4 9.55 -9.49 7.28
C ILE A 4 10.69 -10.09 6.44
N LYS A 5 10.78 -11.41 6.40
CA LYS A 5 11.68 -12.13 5.49
C LYS A 5 10.95 -13.31 4.88
N VAL A 6 10.94 -13.36 3.56
CA VAL A 6 10.29 -14.39 2.76
C VAL A 6 11.30 -14.98 1.80
N LYS A 7 11.42 -16.33 1.80
CA LYS A 7 12.29 -17.06 0.89
C LYS A 7 11.52 -18.21 0.26
N ASN A 8 11.51 -18.21 -1.05
CA ASN A 8 10.90 -19.24 -1.88
C ASN A 8 9.46 -19.58 -1.47
N LEU A 9 8.65 -18.56 -1.16
CA LEU A 9 7.26 -18.73 -0.72
C LEU A 9 6.42 -19.27 -1.86
N THR A 10 5.86 -20.47 -1.66
CA THR A 10 4.91 -21.10 -2.57
C THR A 10 3.59 -21.37 -1.86
N PHE A 11 2.48 -21.32 -2.60
CA PHE A 11 1.17 -21.65 -2.07
C PHE A 11 0.20 -22.11 -3.17
N SER A 12 -0.64 -23.10 -2.84
CA SER A 12 -1.69 -23.61 -3.73
C SER A 12 -3.02 -23.74 -2.99
N TYR A 13 -4.12 -23.29 -3.61
CA TYR A 13 -5.50 -23.48 -3.12
C TYR A 13 -6.09 -24.85 -3.50
N GLY A 14 -5.35 -25.92 -3.37
CA GLY A 14 -5.71 -27.27 -3.80
C GLY A 14 -4.66 -27.82 -4.74
N LYS A 15 -4.94 -28.97 -5.38
CA LYS A 15 -3.94 -29.71 -6.15
C LYS A 15 -3.52 -28.98 -7.45
N ASP A 16 -4.44 -28.23 -8.07
CA ASP A 16 -4.25 -27.72 -9.44
C ASP A 16 -4.17 -26.20 -9.56
N LYS A 17 -4.26 -25.47 -8.44
CA LYS A 17 -4.27 -24.00 -8.47
C LYS A 17 -3.16 -23.42 -7.60
N GLN A 18 -1.93 -23.41 -8.15
CA GLN A 18 -0.82 -22.71 -7.53
C GLN A 18 -1.02 -21.20 -7.66
N ALA A 19 -0.99 -20.51 -6.52
CA ALA A 19 -1.22 -19.05 -6.43
C ALA A 19 0.08 -18.27 -6.23
N LEU A 20 1.12 -18.89 -5.64
CA LEU A 20 2.42 -18.26 -5.42
C LEU A 20 3.54 -19.21 -5.87
N HIS A 21 4.52 -18.66 -6.62
CA HIS A 21 5.52 -19.43 -7.35
C HIS A 21 6.97 -19.16 -6.87
N GLY A 22 7.21 -19.12 -5.55
CA GLY A 22 8.55 -18.95 -5.01
C GLY A 22 8.95 -17.49 -4.79
N LEU A 23 8.09 -16.73 -4.12
CA LEU A 23 8.35 -15.33 -3.81
C LEU A 23 9.56 -15.16 -2.89
N ASN A 24 10.40 -14.17 -3.20
CA ASN A 24 11.57 -13.81 -2.41
C ASN A 24 11.58 -12.30 -2.18
N PHE A 25 11.44 -11.86 -0.93
CA PHE A 25 11.54 -10.45 -0.54
C PHE A 25 11.81 -10.29 0.96
N SER A 26 12.15 -9.09 1.35
CA SER A 26 12.26 -8.73 2.76
C SER A 26 11.84 -7.30 2.98
N VAL A 27 11.29 -7.00 4.15
CA VAL A 27 10.90 -5.66 4.60
C VAL A 27 11.74 -5.30 5.80
N ALA A 28 12.34 -4.12 5.77
CA ALA A 28 13.12 -3.60 6.89
C ALA A 28 12.22 -3.10 8.03
N ASP A 29 12.79 -2.90 9.19
CA ASP A 29 12.12 -2.26 10.31
C ASP A 29 11.85 -0.78 10.00
N GLY A 30 10.64 -0.28 10.25
CA GLY A 30 10.21 1.07 9.93
C GLY A 30 10.01 1.38 8.44
N GLU A 31 10.05 0.37 7.55
CA GLU A 31 9.84 0.53 6.11
C GLU A 31 8.33 0.50 5.76
N ILE A 32 7.91 1.34 4.82
CA ILE A 32 6.64 1.16 4.10
C ILE A 32 6.94 0.39 2.82
N PHE A 33 6.52 -0.87 2.77
CA PHE A 33 6.73 -1.76 1.63
C PHE A 33 5.44 -2.00 0.85
N GLY A 34 5.43 -1.61 -0.42
CA GLY A 34 4.31 -1.78 -1.33
C GLY A 34 4.36 -3.13 -2.06
N PHE A 35 3.24 -3.86 -2.08
CA PHE A 35 3.08 -5.11 -2.82
C PHE A 35 1.98 -4.91 -3.87
N LEU A 36 2.39 -4.65 -5.12
CA LEU A 36 1.56 -4.06 -6.17
C LEU A 36 1.26 -5.05 -7.28
N GLY A 37 0.04 -5.03 -7.78
CA GLY A 37 -0.33 -5.89 -8.91
C GLY A 37 -1.85 -5.95 -9.12
N PRO A 38 -2.30 -6.55 -10.24
CA PRO A 38 -3.71 -6.67 -10.55
C PRO A 38 -4.44 -7.63 -9.62
N ASN A 39 -5.76 -7.64 -9.70
CA ASN A 39 -6.57 -8.61 -8.99
C ASN A 39 -6.19 -10.05 -9.39
N GLY A 40 -6.10 -10.94 -8.40
CA GLY A 40 -5.69 -12.33 -8.62
C GLY A 40 -4.18 -12.56 -8.79
N SER A 41 -3.33 -11.54 -8.68
CA SER A 41 -1.88 -11.69 -8.81
C SER A 41 -1.19 -12.41 -7.64
N GLY A 42 -1.87 -12.55 -6.48
CA GLY A 42 -1.33 -13.20 -5.28
C GLY A 42 -1.13 -12.27 -4.07
N LYS A 43 -1.46 -10.96 -4.17
CA LYS A 43 -1.31 -9.97 -3.08
C LYS A 43 -1.99 -10.41 -1.78
N SER A 44 -3.31 -10.55 -1.82
CA SER A 44 -4.10 -10.94 -0.63
C SER A 44 -3.78 -12.35 -0.14
N THR A 45 -3.35 -13.26 -1.02
CA THR A 45 -2.85 -14.59 -0.62
C THR A 45 -1.57 -14.45 0.20
N THR A 46 -0.61 -13.65 -0.28
CA THR A 46 0.64 -13.38 0.43
C THR A 46 0.36 -12.73 1.79
N GLN A 47 -0.48 -11.70 1.83
CA GLN A 47 -0.85 -11.04 3.09
C GLN A 47 -1.53 -11.99 4.07
N LYS A 48 -2.46 -12.84 3.61
CA LYS A 48 -3.13 -13.84 4.46
C LYS A 48 -2.16 -14.89 5.03
N ILE A 49 -1.10 -15.23 4.29
CA ILE A 49 -0.03 -16.09 4.81
C ILE A 49 0.76 -15.35 5.89
N LEU A 50 1.22 -14.11 5.59
CA LEU A 50 2.01 -13.29 6.52
C LEU A 50 1.24 -13.00 7.82
N THR A 51 -0.07 -12.82 7.75
CA THR A 51 -0.94 -12.62 8.92
C THR A 51 -1.35 -13.92 9.62
N GLY A 52 -0.87 -15.10 9.16
CA GLY A 52 -1.15 -16.41 9.77
C GLY A 52 -2.55 -16.96 9.50
N ILE A 53 -3.36 -16.29 8.66
CA ILE A 53 -4.72 -16.73 8.28
C ILE A 53 -4.65 -17.96 7.37
N LEU A 54 -3.75 -17.97 6.38
CA LEU A 54 -3.49 -19.11 5.51
C LEU A 54 -2.27 -19.87 5.99
N LYS A 55 -2.44 -21.18 6.15
CA LYS A 55 -1.40 -22.15 6.57
C LYS A 55 -1.04 -23.08 5.43
N GLY A 56 0.08 -23.80 5.56
CA GLY A 56 0.48 -24.83 4.60
C GLY A 56 1.28 -24.29 3.40
N HIS A 57 1.87 -23.10 3.52
CA HIS A 57 2.80 -22.58 2.53
C HIS A 57 4.11 -23.36 2.48
N GLY A 58 4.75 -23.43 1.31
CA GLY A 58 6.14 -23.85 1.15
C GLY A 58 7.11 -22.68 1.31
N GLY A 59 8.40 -22.98 1.47
CA GLY A 59 9.44 -21.97 1.69
C GLY A 59 9.53 -21.49 3.13
N GLU A 60 10.31 -20.43 3.37
CA GLU A 60 10.56 -19.86 4.70
C GLU A 60 9.88 -18.49 4.81
N VAL A 61 9.13 -18.27 5.88
CA VAL A 61 8.52 -17.00 6.24
C VAL A 61 8.83 -16.67 7.68
N SER A 62 9.43 -15.53 7.94
CA SER A 62 9.64 -15.03 9.29
C SER A 62 9.17 -13.59 9.45
N LEU A 63 8.56 -13.31 10.61
CA LEU A 63 8.19 -11.99 11.08
C LEU A 63 8.88 -11.76 12.44
N PHE A 64 9.37 -10.55 12.68
CA PHE A 64 10.11 -10.25 13.91
C PHE A 64 11.27 -11.25 14.16
N GLU A 65 11.93 -11.72 13.06
CA GLU A 65 12.99 -12.75 13.07
C GLU A 65 12.55 -14.13 13.58
N LYS A 66 11.25 -14.38 13.80
CA LYS A 66 10.68 -15.67 14.21
C LYS A 66 10.01 -16.37 13.04
N ASP A 67 10.24 -17.69 12.88
CA ASP A 67 9.54 -18.49 11.86
C ASP A 67 8.03 -18.47 12.11
N LEU A 68 7.27 -18.06 11.11
CA LEU A 68 5.81 -17.91 11.22
C LEU A 68 5.09 -19.22 11.56
N ARG A 69 5.67 -20.39 11.23
CA ARG A 69 5.07 -21.71 11.53
C ARG A 69 5.09 -22.04 13.02
N THR A 70 6.09 -21.52 13.75
CA THR A 70 6.31 -21.83 15.16
C THR A 70 5.94 -20.69 16.11
N ALA A 71 5.92 -19.46 15.62
CA ALA A 71 5.75 -18.26 16.45
C ALA A 71 4.29 -17.81 16.64
N GLN A 72 3.29 -18.61 16.27
CA GLN A 72 1.86 -18.26 16.29
C GLN A 72 1.28 -18.24 17.72
N THR A 73 1.78 -17.36 18.58
CA THR A 73 1.23 -17.10 19.91
C THR A 73 0.35 -15.86 19.91
N GLN A 74 -0.50 -15.71 20.93
CA GLN A 74 -1.30 -14.49 21.10
C GLN A 74 -0.42 -13.24 21.17
N GLU A 75 0.65 -13.26 21.95
CA GLU A 75 1.61 -12.16 22.10
C GLU A 75 2.29 -11.78 20.78
N PHE A 76 2.52 -12.76 19.89
CA PHE A 76 3.06 -12.51 18.57
C PHE A 76 2.07 -11.72 17.72
N PHE A 77 0.80 -12.14 17.67
CA PHE A 77 -0.23 -11.46 16.87
C PHE A 77 -0.67 -10.13 17.45
N GLN A 78 -0.50 -9.89 18.76
CA GLN A 78 -0.79 -8.60 19.39
C GLN A 78 0.12 -7.46 18.90
N GLN A 79 1.25 -7.79 18.28
CA GLN A 79 2.16 -6.80 17.68
C GLN A 79 1.78 -6.45 16.23
N ILE A 80 0.71 -7.07 15.69
CA ILE A 80 0.31 -6.94 14.28
C ILE A 80 -1.06 -6.27 14.21
N GLY A 81 -1.14 -5.18 13.44
CA GLY A 81 -2.39 -4.56 13.02
C GLY A 81 -2.75 -5.01 11.60
N VAL A 82 -4.05 -5.21 11.32
CA VAL A 82 -4.50 -5.61 9.98
C VAL A 82 -5.72 -4.82 9.57
N LEU A 83 -5.62 -4.09 8.48
CA LEU A 83 -6.74 -3.53 7.73
C LEU A 83 -7.00 -4.45 6.53
N PHE A 84 -8.19 -5.03 6.47
CA PHE A 84 -8.64 -5.82 5.33
C PHE A 84 -9.40 -4.93 4.33
N GLU A 85 -9.39 -5.32 3.05
CA GLU A 85 -10.16 -4.67 1.99
C GLU A 85 -11.65 -4.53 2.35
N PHE A 86 -12.22 -5.59 2.96
CA PHE A 86 -13.60 -5.55 3.46
C PHE A 86 -13.60 -5.33 4.97
N PRO A 87 -14.34 -4.31 5.46
CA PRO A 87 -14.44 -4.03 6.89
C PRO A 87 -15.26 -5.12 7.61
N TYR A 88 -14.57 -5.98 8.34
CA TYR A 88 -15.20 -7.00 9.21
C TYR A 88 -15.56 -6.35 10.56
N LEU A 89 -16.67 -5.60 10.58
CA LEU A 89 -17.22 -4.93 11.77
C LEU A 89 -18.57 -5.55 12.14
N TYR A 90 -18.89 -5.54 13.43
CA TYR A 90 -20.21 -5.94 13.93
C TYR A 90 -21.24 -4.86 13.59
N ALA A 91 -22.14 -5.19 12.67
CA ALA A 91 -23.08 -4.25 12.06
C ALA A 91 -24.03 -3.59 13.08
N ASN A 92 -24.40 -4.31 14.15
CA ASN A 92 -25.33 -3.85 15.19
C ASN A 92 -24.64 -3.10 16.34
N LEU A 93 -23.31 -3.08 16.39
CA LEU A 93 -22.54 -2.32 17.35
C LEU A 93 -22.16 -0.95 16.79
N SER A 94 -21.94 0.02 17.66
CA SER A 94 -21.38 1.32 17.31
C SER A 94 -19.88 1.22 16.96
N ALA A 95 -19.28 2.32 16.49
CA ALA A 95 -17.84 2.41 16.30
C ALA A 95 -17.07 2.17 17.59
N VAL A 96 -17.53 2.84 18.67
CA VAL A 96 -16.91 2.73 20.01
C VAL A 96 -17.03 1.31 20.55
N ASP A 97 -18.21 0.68 20.45
CA ASP A 97 -18.41 -0.69 20.94
C ASP A 97 -17.61 -1.72 20.13
N ASN A 98 -17.54 -1.57 18.80
CA ASN A 98 -16.67 -2.39 17.97
C ASN A 98 -15.21 -2.31 18.43
N LEU A 99 -14.69 -1.09 18.58
CA LEU A 99 -13.30 -0.90 18.97
C LEU A 99 -13.02 -1.40 20.38
N ASN A 100 -13.90 -1.16 21.34
CA ASN A 100 -13.79 -1.69 22.70
C ASN A 100 -13.82 -3.23 22.71
N TYR A 101 -14.66 -3.85 21.88
CA TYR A 101 -14.69 -5.30 21.72
C TYR A 101 -13.34 -5.84 21.23
N PHE A 102 -12.80 -5.26 20.16
CA PHE A 102 -11.48 -5.67 19.66
C PHE A 102 -10.35 -5.34 20.63
N ALA A 103 -10.41 -4.22 21.33
CA ALA A 103 -9.45 -3.84 22.36
C ALA A 103 -9.35 -4.87 23.48
N SER A 104 -10.45 -5.57 23.81
CA SER A 104 -10.48 -6.58 24.87
C SER A 104 -9.54 -7.79 24.64
N PHE A 105 -9.03 -7.98 23.42
CA PHE A 105 -8.06 -9.04 23.09
C PHE A 105 -6.60 -8.64 23.35
N TYR A 106 -6.35 -7.38 23.76
CA TYR A 106 -5.00 -6.83 23.93
C TYR A 106 -4.76 -6.40 25.38
N PRO A 107 -3.50 -6.40 25.86
CA PRO A 107 -3.13 -5.80 27.14
C PRO A 107 -3.48 -4.30 27.18
N LYS A 108 -4.04 -3.84 28.29
CA LYS A 108 -4.49 -2.44 28.43
C LYS A 108 -3.37 -1.41 28.21
N GLU A 109 -2.16 -1.76 28.58
CA GLU A 109 -0.96 -0.91 28.51
C GLU A 109 -0.52 -0.62 27.06
N GLN A 110 -0.98 -1.43 26.12
CA GLN A 110 -0.66 -1.30 24.69
C GLN A 110 -1.74 -0.55 23.91
N LEU A 111 -2.90 -0.33 24.53
CA LEU A 111 -4.07 0.23 23.84
C LEU A 111 -3.95 1.75 23.68
N ARG A 112 -4.34 2.22 22.50
CA ARG A 112 -4.62 3.63 22.24
C ARG A 112 -6.04 3.95 22.74
N ASP A 113 -6.28 5.20 23.11
CA ASP A 113 -7.63 5.65 23.45
C ASP A 113 -8.53 5.60 22.21
N VAL A 114 -9.70 4.97 22.37
CA VAL A 114 -10.65 4.74 21.26
C VAL A 114 -11.20 6.04 20.70
N LYS A 115 -11.44 7.04 21.56
CA LYS A 115 -12.03 8.31 21.12
C LYS A 115 -11.00 9.18 20.42
N GLU A 116 -9.80 9.27 21.00
CA GLU A 116 -8.66 9.97 20.38
C GLU A 116 -8.35 9.39 19.00
N LEU A 117 -8.32 8.06 18.88
CA LEU A 117 -8.06 7.37 17.61
C LEU A 117 -9.17 7.62 16.57
N LEU A 118 -10.43 7.69 16.98
CA LEU A 118 -11.54 8.05 16.09
C LEU A 118 -11.48 9.54 15.68
N GLU A 119 -11.00 10.43 16.57
CA GLU A 119 -10.79 11.85 16.26
C GLU A 119 -9.63 12.03 15.27
N GLU A 120 -8.51 11.35 15.43
CA GLU A 120 -7.39 11.35 14.47
C GLU A 120 -7.84 10.90 13.07
N LEU A 121 -8.76 9.93 13.00
CA LEU A 121 -9.37 9.45 11.76
C LEU A 121 -10.52 10.34 11.27
N GLU A 122 -10.72 11.52 11.85
CA GLU A 122 -11.80 12.47 11.51
C GLU A 122 -13.19 11.80 11.48
N PHE A 123 -13.46 10.88 12.41
CA PHE A 123 -14.74 10.20 12.48
C PHE A 123 -15.82 11.15 13.01
N LYS A 124 -16.98 11.17 12.34
CA LYS A 124 -18.07 12.09 12.67
C LYS A 124 -18.64 11.81 14.07
N LYS A 125 -18.59 12.80 14.97
CA LYS A 125 -19.05 12.69 16.37
C LYS A 125 -20.49 12.21 16.49
N ASP A 126 -21.39 12.67 15.61
CA ASP A 126 -22.83 12.31 15.62
C ASP A 126 -23.09 10.83 15.32
N PHE A 127 -22.08 10.09 14.85
CA PHE A 127 -22.18 8.68 14.50
C PHE A 127 -21.47 7.75 15.50
N LEU A 128 -20.72 8.27 16.47
CA LEU A 128 -19.94 7.47 17.41
C LEU A 128 -20.73 6.34 18.07
N ASN A 129 -21.99 6.63 18.44
CA ASN A 129 -22.89 5.70 19.15
C ASN A 129 -23.98 5.11 18.25
N LYS A 130 -23.96 5.38 16.93
CA LYS A 130 -24.90 4.75 15.98
C LYS A 130 -24.37 3.41 15.53
N PRO A 131 -25.24 2.46 15.12
CA PRO A 131 -24.78 1.16 14.64
C PRO A 131 -24.03 1.28 13.29
N VAL A 132 -23.01 0.45 13.12
CA VAL A 132 -22.16 0.40 11.90
C VAL A 132 -22.99 0.15 10.65
N SER A 133 -24.15 -0.53 10.75
CA SER A 133 -25.08 -0.71 9.64
C SER A 133 -25.53 0.60 8.99
N SER A 134 -25.55 1.72 9.74
CA SER A 134 -25.91 3.06 9.26
C SER A 134 -24.75 3.83 8.61
N TYR A 135 -23.52 3.27 8.60
CA TYR A 135 -22.33 3.98 8.15
C TYR A 135 -22.14 3.90 6.64
N SER A 136 -21.60 4.98 6.07
CA SER A 136 -21.07 4.95 4.70
C SER A 136 -19.88 4.01 4.58
N LYS A 137 -19.47 3.67 3.35
CA LYS A 137 -18.28 2.86 3.09
C LYS A 137 -17.03 3.50 3.72
N GLY A 138 -16.83 4.81 3.51
CA GLY A 138 -15.70 5.55 4.09
C GLY A 138 -15.71 5.58 5.61
N MET A 139 -16.88 5.70 6.26
CA MET A 139 -16.98 5.63 7.72
C MET A 139 -16.59 4.24 8.25
N ARG A 140 -17.05 3.17 7.61
CA ARG A 140 -16.64 1.81 7.97
C ARG A 140 -15.13 1.59 7.80
N GLN A 141 -14.55 2.17 6.75
CA GLN A 141 -13.11 2.09 6.52
C GLN A 141 -12.31 2.81 7.61
N ARG A 142 -12.77 4.00 8.06
CA ARG A 142 -12.17 4.73 9.20
C ARG A 142 -12.18 3.90 10.49
N VAL A 143 -13.31 3.26 10.82
CA VAL A 143 -13.38 2.38 12.00
C VAL A 143 -12.48 1.14 11.84
N SER A 144 -12.36 0.60 10.63
CA SER A 144 -11.45 -0.52 10.36
C SER A 144 -9.98 -0.14 10.50
N MET A 145 -9.60 1.08 10.09
CA MET A 145 -8.26 1.62 10.32
C MET A 145 -8.02 1.82 11.83
N ALA A 146 -8.97 2.40 12.57
CA ALA A 146 -8.88 2.51 14.02
C ALA A 146 -8.66 1.14 14.68
N ARG A 147 -9.40 0.11 14.23
CA ARG A 147 -9.22 -1.26 14.73
C ARG A 147 -7.80 -1.79 14.45
N ALA A 148 -7.25 -1.53 13.28
CA ALA A 148 -5.90 -1.97 12.95
C ALA A 148 -4.81 -1.28 13.80
N LEU A 149 -5.07 -0.04 14.24
CA LEU A 149 -4.13 0.79 14.99
C LEU A 149 -4.30 0.68 16.52
N ILE A 150 -5.39 0.09 17.01
CA ILE A 150 -5.79 0.15 18.43
C ILE A 150 -4.75 -0.43 19.40
N SER A 151 -4.03 -1.46 18.97
CA SER A 151 -3.00 -2.13 19.76
C SER A 151 -1.60 -1.50 19.66
N ASN A 152 -1.48 -0.33 19.02
CA ASN A 152 -0.19 0.30 18.75
C ASN A 152 0.81 -0.70 18.10
N PRO A 153 0.47 -1.23 16.90
CA PRO A 153 1.19 -2.35 16.31
C PRO A 153 2.60 -1.97 15.87
N LYS A 154 3.54 -2.92 15.93
CA LYS A 154 4.88 -2.77 15.34
C LYS A 154 4.89 -3.06 13.84
N LEU A 155 3.93 -3.86 13.37
CA LEU A 155 3.77 -4.24 11.97
C LEU A 155 2.32 -4.07 11.57
N LEU A 156 2.07 -3.25 10.56
CA LEU A 156 0.74 -2.92 10.04
C LEU A 156 0.58 -3.48 8.63
N PHE A 157 -0.39 -4.35 8.44
CA PHE A 157 -0.81 -4.84 7.14
C PHE A 157 -2.03 -4.07 6.66
N LEU A 158 -1.94 -3.50 5.45
CA LEU A 158 -3.00 -2.70 4.84
C LEU A 158 -3.37 -3.29 3.48
N ASP A 159 -4.60 -3.79 3.35
CA ASP A 159 -5.12 -4.29 2.07
C ASP A 159 -6.05 -3.26 1.45
N GLU A 160 -5.60 -2.64 0.34
CA GLU A 160 -6.32 -1.60 -0.41
C GLU A 160 -6.86 -0.46 0.49
N PRO A 161 -6.02 0.20 1.33
CA PRO A 161 -6.50 1.07 2.41
C PRO A 161 -7.31 2.27 1.92
N THR A 162 -7.02 2.80 0.74
CA THR A 162 -7.69 3.99 0.18
C THR A 162 -8.84 3.66 -0.78
N SER A 163 -9.06 2.36 -1.05
CA SER A 163 -10.09 1.92 -1.99
C SER A 163 -11.50 2.36 -1.57
N GLY A 164 -12.15 3.11 -2.46
CA GLY A 164 -13.53 3.61 -2.27
C GLY A 164 -13.66 4.72 -1.22
N LEU A 165 -12.57 5.36 -0.85
CA LEU A 165 -12.57 6.65 -0.16
C LEU A 165 -12.71 7.79 -1.17
N ASP A 166 -13.25 8.92 -0.70
CA ASP A 166 -13.17 10.18 -1.43
C ASP A 166 -11.73 10.73 -1.40
N PRO A 167 -11.37 11.69 -2.25
CA PRO A 167 -10.01 12.23 -2.31
C PRO A 167 -9.49 12.74 -0.95
N ALA A 168 -10.34 13.39 -0.15
CA ALA A 168 -9.96 13.89 1.17
C ALA A 168 -9.68 12.73 2.14
N GLY A 169 -10.51 11.68 2.12
CA GLY A 169 -10.29 10.47 2.90
C GLY A 169 -9.00 9.74 2.52
N ALA A 170 -8.68 9.66 1.22
CA ALA A 170 -7.43 9.07 0.75
C ALA A 170 -6.21 9.87 1.23
N VAL A 171 -6.26 11.21 1.20
CA VAL A 171 -5.21 12.08 1.75
C VAL A 171 -5.02 11.84 3.25
N LEU A 172 -6.13 11.78 4.02
CA LEU A 172 -6.07 11.51 5.45
C LEU A 172 -5.42 10.15 5.74
N PHE A 173 -5.79 9.10 5.01
CA PHE A 173 -5.23 7.78 5.24
C PHE A 173 -3.73 7.71 4.93
N ARG A 174 -3.28 8.35 3.84
CA ARG A 174 -1.84 8.47 3.56
C ARG A 174 -1.09 9.20 4.68
N LYS A 175 -1.66 10.29 5.19
CA LYS A 175 -1.08 11.02 6.32
C LYS A 175 -0.94 10.13 7.56
N ILE A 176 -1.99 9.39 7.93
CA ILE A 176 -1.97 8.48 9.09
C ILE A 176 -0.93 7.37 8.91
N ILE A 177 -0.83 6.78 7.71
CA ILE A 177 0.17 5.74 7.42
C ILE A 177 1.59 6.28 7.60
N GLU A 178 1.85 7.49 7.12
CA GLU A 178 3.15 8.14 7.27
C GLU A 178 3.44 8.50 8.74
N GLU A 179 2.45 8.97 9.50
CA GLU A 179 2.59 9.24 10.94
C GLU A 179 2.90 7.96 11.72
N GLU A 180 2.26 6.84 11.41
CA GLU A 180 2.55 5.54 12.03
C GLU A 180 3.98 5.07 11.69
N ARG A 181 4.44 5.26 10.44
CA ARG A 181 5.84 5.02 10.07
C ARG A 181 6.81 5.86 10.89
N GLN A 182 6.53 7.16 11.07
CA GLN A 182 7.38 8.05 11.87
C GLN A 182 7.44 7.64 13.34
N LYS A 183 6.41 6.96 13.87
CA LYS A 183 6.41 6.33 15.20
C LYS A 183 7.23 5.02 15.24
N GLY A 184 7.74 4.55 14.10
CA GLY A 184 8.53 3.33 13.97
C GLY A 184 7.74 2.09 13.56
N THR A 185 6.46 2.23 13.19
CA THR A 185 5.66 1.11 12.67
C THR A 185 6.13 0.73 11.28
N THR A 186 6.38 -0.56 11.06
CA THR A 186 6.62 -1.12 9.73
C THR A 186 5.28 -1.34 9.02
N VAL A 187 5.17 -0.98 7.75
CA VAL A 187 3.93 -1.10 6.98
C VAL A 187 4.11 -2.02 5.78
N PHE A 188 3.25 -3.02 5.65
CA PHE A 188 3.11 -3.84 4.46
C PHE A 188 1.79 -3.48 3.77
N LEU A 189 1.89 -2.80 2.64
CA LEU A 189 0.76 -2.26 1.88
C LEU A 189 0.50 -3.09 0.63
N THR A 190 -0.71 -3.62 0.47
CA THR A 190 -1.14 -4.18 -0.82
C THR A 190 -2.07 -3.18 -1.51
N THR A 191 -1.81 -2.89 -2.77
CA THR A 191 -2.67 -2.02 -3.56
C THR A 191 -2.51 -2.25 -5.07
N HIS A 192 -3.51 -1.83 -5.83
CA HIS A 192 -3.42 -1.62 -7.28
C HIS A 192 -3.34 -0.12 -7.63
N ASN A 193 -3.43 0.77 -6.64
CA ASN A 193 -3.31 2.21 -6.82
C ASN A 193 -1.83 2.62 -6.84
N MET A 194 -1.30 2.87 -8.04
CA MET A 194 0.10 3.25 -8.23
C MET A 194 0.46 4.60 -7.63
N LEU A 195 -0.50 5.53 -7.54
CA LEU A 195 -0.27 6.83 -6.91
C LEU A 195 0.00 6.69 -5.41
N ASP A 196 -0.78 5.85 -4.71
CA ASP A 196 -0.56 5.63 -3.28
C ASP A 196 0.79 4.96 -3.02
N ALA A 197 1.17 4.01 -3.88
CA ALA A 197 2.46 3.36 -3.79
C ALA A 197 3.64 4.31 -4.05
N ASP A 198 3.51 5.18 -5.04
CA ASP A 198 4.54 6.17 -5.40
C ASP A 198 4.74 7.23 -4.30
N LEU A 199 3.65 7.61 -3.62
CA LEU A 199 3.68 8.62 -2.55
C LEU A 199 4.12 8.09 -1.18
N LEU A 200 3.87 6.80 -0.89
CA LEU A 200 4.03 6.26 0.46
C LEU A 200 5.21 5.29 0.58
N CYS A 201 5.46 4.47 -0.46
CA CYS A 201 6.32 3.32 -0.29
C CYS A 201 7.81 3.66 -0.45
N ASP A 202 8.63 3.19 0.49
CA ASP A 202 10.09 3.23 0.36
C ASP A 202 10.57 2.28 -0.74
N ARG A 203 9.97 1.08 -0.80
CA ARG A 203 10.20 0.09 -1.84
C ARG A 203 8.90 -0.58 -2.25
N VAL A 204 8.86 -1.03 -3.50
CA VAL A 204 7.71 -1.73 -4.06
C VAL A 204 8.13 -3.03 -4.73
N ALA A 205 7.29 -4.05 -4.63
CA ALA A 205 7.38 -5.27 -5.39
C ALA A 205 6.18 -5.36 -6.35
N PHE A 206 6.44 -5.49 -7.65
CA PHE A 206 5.41 -5.80 -8.64
C PHE A 206 5.17 -7.29 -8.70
N ILE A 207 3.93 -7.71 -8.43
CA ILE A 207 3.52 -9.10 -8.50
C ILE A 207 2.52 -9.33 -9.63
N THR A 208 2.76 -10.34 -10.44
CA THR A 208 1.84 -10.84 -11.47
C THR A 208 1.89 -12.35 -11.53
N ASN A 209 0.73 -12.99 -11.66
CA ASN A 209 0.62 -14.46 -11.73
C ASN A 209 1.45 -15.19 -10.65
N GLY A 210 1.43 -14.70 -9.41
CA GLY A 210 2.14 -15.31 -8.30
C GLY A 210 3.66 -15.17 -8.30
N ASN A 211 4.24 -14.31 -9.15
CA ASN A 211 5.67 -14.03 -9.24
C ASN A 211 5.97 -12.57 -9.02
N ILE A 212 7.08 -12.25 -8.33
CA ILE A 212 7.62 -10.89 -8.28
C ILE A 212 8.41 -10.66 -9.58
N VAL A 213 8.01 -9.64 -10.35
CA VAL A 213 8.64 -9.28 -11.63
C VAL A 213 9.57 -8.08 -11.53
N ALA A 214 9.38 -7.23 -10.53
CA ALA A 214 10.29 -6.12 -10.20
C ALA A 214 10.25 -5.84 -8.70
N LEU A 215 11.36 -5.40 -8.12
CA LEU A 215 11.47 -4.99 -6.72
C LEU A 215 12.55 -3.93 -6.61
N ASP A 216 12.16 -2.69 -6.32
CA ASP A 216 13.07 -1.55 -6.10
C ASP A 216 12.31 -0.40 -5.42
N THR A 217 12.98 0.75 -5.23
CA THR A 217 12.29 1.99 -4.88
C THR A 217 11.44 2.48 -6.06
N PRO A 218 10.31 3.17 -5.83
CA PRO A 218 9.50 3.78 -6.90
C PRO A 218 10.35 4.64 -7.84
N GLN A 219 11.23 5.46 -7.29
CA GLN A 219 12.12 6.32 -8.06
C GLN A 219 13.08 5.52 -8.97
N ASN A 220 13.78 4.52 -8.43
CA ASN A 220 14.68 3.69 -9.22
C ASN A 220 13.96 2.96 -10.37
N LEU A 221 12.73 2.49 -10.12
CA LEU A 221 11.92 1.85 -11.15
C LEU A 221 11.56 2.83 -12.26
N LYS A 222 11.19 4.06 -11.93
CA LYS A 222 10.91 5.12 -12.92
C LYS A 222 12.16 5.53 -13.69
N GLU A 223 13.28 5.76 -13.03
CA GLU A 223 14.55 6.15 -13.67
C GLU A 223 15.07 5.09 -14.64
N LYS A 224 15.06 3.80 -14.26
CA LYS A 224 15.48 2.69 -15.12
C LYS A 224 14.64 2.53 -16.38
N ASN A 225 13.40 3.00 -16.36
CA ASN A 225 12.45 2.91 -17.45
C ASN A 225 12.18 4.28 -18.11
N SER A 226 12.92 5.31 -17.73
CA SER A 226 12.78 6.64 -18.30
C SER A 226 13.41 6.70 -19.69
N ASN A 227 12.65 7.23 -20.65
CA ASN A 227 13.17 7.56 -21.97
C ASN A 227 13.86 8.93 -22.03
N HIS A 228 14.01 9.59 -20.86
CA HIS A 228 14.59 10.95 -20.73
C HIS A 228 14.03 11.96 -21.73
N ARG A 229 12.70 11.94 -21.93
CA ARG A 229 12.00 12.86 -22.83
C ARG A 229 11.56 14.10 -22.10
N ILE A 230 11.55 15.22 -22.85
CA ILE A 230 11.13 16.54 -22.35
C ILE A 230 10.03 17.06 -23.26
N ALA A 231 8.87 17.37 -22.69
CA ALA A 231 7.79 18.05 -23.36
C ALA A 231 8.01 19.56 -23.27
N VAL A 232 8.03 20.23 -24.40
CA VAL A 232 8.14 21.68 -24.53
C VAL A 232 6.84 22.23 -25.09
N SER A 233 6.15 23.06 -24.31
CA SER A 233 4.99 23.83 -24.75
C SER A 233 5.45 25.24 -25.12
N TYR A 234 5.13 25.71 -26.33
CA TYR A 234 5.64 27.00 -26.85
C TYR A 234 4.63 27.68 -27.77
N LEU A 235 4.78 28.96 -27.94
CA LEU A 235 4.10 29.76 -28.97
C LEU A 235 4.94 29.78 -30.25
N TYR A 236 4.26 29.61 -31.38
CA TYR A 236 4.84 29.82 -32.70
C TYR A 236 3.78 30.38 -33.64
N GLN A 237 4.04 31.57 -34.23
CA GLN A 237 3.09 32.28 -35.06
C GLN A 237 1.72 32.47 -34.39
N GLY A 238 1.73 32.86 -33.10
CA GLY A 238 0.51 33.08 -32.31
C GLY A 238 -0.30 31.83 -31.94
N LYS A 239 0.23 30.63 -32.23
CA LYS A 239 -0.44 29.34 -31.89
C LYS A 239 0.39 28.59 -30.85
N ARG A 240 -0.31 28.03 -29.86
CA ARG A 240 0.30 27.12 -28.90
C ARG A 240 0.60 25.79 -29.57
N LYS A 241 1.82 25.35 -29.43
CA LYS A 241 2.32 24.04 -29.90
C LYS A 241 2.96 23.28 -28.74
N GLU A 242 3.00 21.97 -28.86
CA GLU A 242 3.72 21.09 -27.94
C GLU A 242 4.56 20.11 -28.74
N GLN A 243 5.81 19.91 -28.31
CA GLN A 243 6.74 18.99 -28.97
C GLN A 243 7.58 18.27 -27.89
N THR A 244 7.82 16.99 -28.09
CA THR A 244 8.69 16.19 -27.23
C THR A 244 10.06 16.08 -27.88
N ILE A 245 11.11 16.32 -27.07
CA ILE A 245 12.52 16.19 -27.47
C ILE A 245 13.21 15.22 -26.50
N GLU A 246 14.32 14.65 -26.89
CA GLU A 246 15.16 13.88 -25.98
C GLU A 246 16.03 14.82 -25.12
N ALA A 247 16.24 14.47 -23.84
CA ALA A 247 16.98 15.33 -22.91
C ALA A 247 18.41 15.72 -23.39
N PRO A 248 19.18 14.84 -24.10
CA PRO A 248 20.45 15.23 -24.67
C PRO A 248 20.35 16.34 -25.72
N GLU A 249 19.25 16.43 -26.47
CA GLU A 249 19.05 17.47 -27.51
C GLU A 249 18.94 18.87 -26.88
N LEU A 250 18.42 18.97 -25.66
CA LEU A 250 18.28 20.24 -24.93
C LEU A 250 19.65 20.90 -24.66
N LYS A 251 20.74 20.12 -24.59
CA LYS A 251 22.11 20.67 -24.41
C LYS A 251 22.57 21.52 -25.59
N ALA A 252 22.07 21.25 -26.78
CA ALA A 252 22.35 22.00 -28.00
C ALA A 252 21.38 23.18 -28.19
N GLY A 253 20.39 23.36 -27.31
CA GLY A 253 19.27 24.26 -27.43
C GLY A 253 18.00 23.57 -27.90
N ILE A 254 16.90 24.32 -27.97
CA ILE A 254 15.62 23.79 -28.44
C ILE A 254 15.69 23.65 -29.98
N PRO A 255 15.45 22.44 -30.54
CA PRO A 255 15.74 22.13 -31.95
C PRO A 255 14.67 22.63 -32.95
N PHE A 256 13.80 23.54 -32.54
CA PHE A 256 12.72 24.10 -33.37
C PHE A 256 12.51 25.60 -33.12
N ALA A 257 11.88 26.29 -34.07
CA ALA A 257 11.57 27.71 -33.96
C ALA A 257 10.40 27.93 -33.01
N TYR A 258 10.55 28.95 -32.16
CA TYR A 258 9.52 29.39 -31.20
C TYR A 258 9.58 30.91 -30.99
N ASP A 259 8.44 31.52 -30.67
CA ASP A 259 8.35 32.93 -30.28
C ASP A 259 8.54 33.07 -28.76
N GLU A 260 7.91 32.15 -27.99
CA GLU A 260 7.96 32.12 -26.53
C GLU A 260 7.82 30.69 -26.01
N ILE A 261 8.59 30.34 -24.99
CA ILE A 261 8.43 29.04 -24.27
C ILE A 261 7.43 29.26 -23.15
N ILE A 262 6.34 28.46 -23.16
CA ILE A 262 5.30 28.49 -22.13
C ILE A 262 5.71 27.59 -20.94
N SER A 263 6.19 26.37 -21.22
CA SER A 263 6.61 25.43 -20.18
C SER A 263 7.54 24.36 -20.73
N ILE A 264 8.40 23.85 -19.87
CA ILE A 264 9.28 22.68 -20.12
C ILE A 264 9.03 21.70 -18.98
N HIS A 265 8.65 20.46 -19.32
CA HIS A 265 8.39 19.41 -18.36
C HIS A 265 9.16 18.14 -18.74
N SER A 266 9.86 17.51 -17.77
CA SER A 266 10.36 16.16 -17.95
C SER A 266 9.17 15.18 -18.06
N GLN A 267 9.22 14.31 -19.04
CA GLN A 267 8.26 13.19 -19.16
C GLN A 267 8.85 11.97 -18.45
N GLU A 268 8.81 12.00 -17.12
CA GLU A 268 9.14 10.84 -16.33
C GLU A 268 7.98 9.84 -16.40
N PRO A 269 8.26 8.53 -16.58
CA PRO A 269 7.22 7.53 -16.56
C PRO A 269 6.57 7.50 -15.18
N THR A 270 5.28 7.31 -15.14
CA THR A 270 4.56 6.99 -13.90
C THR A 270 4.89 5.57 -13.45
N LEU A 271 4.65 5.27 -12.19
CA LEU A 271 4.81 3.89 -11.69
C LEU A 271 3.87 2.90 -12.43
N GLU A 272 2.73 3.40 -12.92
CA GLU A 272 1.79 2.64 -13.76
C GLU A 272 2.38 2.32 -15.13
N ASP A 273 3.03 3.28 -15.80
CA ASP A 273 3.72 3.04 -17.08
C ASP A 273 4.81 1.98 -16.92
N VAL A 274 5.58 2.07 -15.84
CA VAL A 274 6.60 1.09 -15.52
C VAL A 274 5.99 -0.29 -15.28
N PHE A 275 4.89 -0.37 -14.53
CA PHE A 275 4.19 -1.63 -14.30
C PHE A 275 3.72 -2.28 -15.62
N ILE A 276 3.15 -1.49 -16.55
CA ILE A 276 2.71 -1.96 -17.86
C ILE A 276 3.89 -2.53 -18.68
N GLN A 277 5.06 -1.88 -18.62
CA GLN A 277 6.26 -2.37 -19.30
C GLN A 277 6.71 -3.75 -18.79
N TYR A 278 6.68 -3.98 -17.47
CA TYR A 278 7.07 -5.26 -16.86
C TYR A 278 6.05 -6.37 -17.07
N THR A 279 4.78 -6.05 -17.22
CA THR A 279 3.69 -7.04 -17.21
C THR A 279 3.01 -7.21 -18.57
N GLY A 280 3.18 -6.25 -19.48
CA GLY A 280 2.49 -6.21 -20.78
C GLY A 280 0.97 -5.95 -20.67
N ARG A 281 0.46 -5.63 -19.48
CA ARG A 281 -0.96 -5.41 -19.21
C ARG A 281 -1.13 -4.32 -18.14
N GLY A 282 -2.18 -3.49 -18.29
CA GLY A 282 -2.62 -2.56 -17.24
C GLY A 282 -3.18 -3.29 -16.01
N LEU A 283 -3.49 -2.51 -14.97
CA LEU A 283 -4.00 -3.01 -13.68
C LEU A 283 -5.51 -3.34 -13.70
N SER A 284 -6.22 -3.05 -14.80
CA SER A 284 -7.66 -3.26 -14.97
C SER A 284 -8.04 -4.73 -15.11
#